data_eac1cb9afa057c6025a8628d4b08583e
#
_entry.id   eac1cb9afa057c6025a8628d4b08583e
#
_cell.length_a   1.000
_cell.length_b   1.000
_cell.length_c   1.000
_cell.angle_alpha   90.00
_cell.angle_beta   90.00
_cell.angle_gamma   90.00
#
_symmetry.space_group_name_H-M   'P 1'
#
loop_
_entity.id
_entity.type
_entity.pdbx_description
1 polymer ?
#
loop_
_entity_poly.entity_id
_entity_poly.type
_entity_poly.pdbx_seq_one_letter_code
_entity_poly.pdbx_strand_id
1 'polypeptide(L)'
;GALLKALANPDRLLLLCQLSQGERNVSELEQLLGIQQPTLSQQLAVLRREGLVATRREGKQIHYRISSPEALAVITTLYQLFCERGQA
;
A
#
# COMPACT_ATOMS: atom_id res chain seq x y z
N GLY A 1 -3.21 -6.99 -15.92
CA GLY A 1 -1.86 -6.56 -15.58
C GLY A 1 -1.55 -6.68 -14.10
N ALA A 2 -0.35 -6.29 -13.75
CA ALA A 2 0.14 -6.42 -12.36
C ALA A 2 -0.72 -5.64 -11.37
N LEU A 3 -1.16 -4.44 -11.75
CA LEU A 3 -1.96 -3.61 -10.87
C LEU A 3 -3.30 -4.28 -10.53
N LEU A 4 -4.02 -4.75 -11.52
CA LEU A 4 -5.32 -5.39 -11.26
C LEU A 4 -5.16 -6.64 -10.42
N LYS A 5 -4.11 -7.40 -10.67
CA LYS A 5 -3.81 -8.58 -9.88
C LYS A 5 -3.51 -8.23 -8.43
N ALA A 6 -2.74 -7.17 -8.22
CA ALA A 6 -2.44 -6.69 -6.87
C ALA A 6 -3.71 -6.29 -6.13
N LEU A 7 -4.62 -5.61 -6.81
CA LEU A 7 -5.86 -5.14 -6.21
C LEU A 7 -6.83 -6.28 -5.86
N ALA A 8 -6.64 -7.45 -6.43
CA ALA A 8 -7.50 -8.59 -6.15
C ALA A 8 -7.30 -9.18 -4.76
N ASN A 9 -6.20 -8.85 -4.09
CA ASN A 9 -5.93 -9.32 -2.74
C ASN A 9 -6.31 -8.23 -1.73
N PRO A 10 -7.16 -8.54 -0.73
CA PRO A 10 -7.63 -7.54 0.23
C PRO A 10 -6.51 -6.83 0.98
N ASP A 11 -5.49 -7.57 1.41
CA ASP A 11 -4.38 -6.98 2.16
C ASP A 11 -3.57 -6.03 1.28
N ARG A 12 -3.31 -6.42 0.03
CA ARG A 12 -2.58 -5.54 -0.89
C ARG A 12 -3.39 -4.29 -1.22
N LEU A 13 -4.70 -4.43 -1.39
CA LEU A 13 -5.56 -3.27 -1.63
C LEU A 13 -5.50 -2.30 -0.46
N LEU A 14 -5.60 -2.80 0.77
CA LEU A 14 -5.51 -1.97 1.98
C LEU A 14 -4.16 -1.26 2.05
N LEU A 15 -3.08 -1.98 1.75
CA LEU A 15 -1.74 -1.38 1.78
C LEU A 15 -1.62 -0.25 0.76
N LEU A 16 -2.07 -0.48 -0.46
CA LEU A 16 -1.99 0.56 -1.49
C LEU A 16 -2.87 1.75 -1.16
N CYS A 17 -4.06 1.52 -0.64
CA CYS A 17 -4.94 2.62 -0.23
C CYS A 17 -4.29 3.46 0.86
N GLN A 18 -3.67 2.83 1.86
CA GLN A 18 -2.99 3.57 2.91
C GLN A 18 -1.80 4.34 2.37
N LEU A 19 -1.01 3.72 1.50
CA LEU A 19 0.16 4.36 0.92
C LEU A 19 -0.19 5.49 -0.04
N SER A 20 -1.41 5.50 -0.58
CA SER A 20 -1.87 6.62 -1.40
C SER A 20 -2.01 7.91 -0.59
N GLN A 21 -2.10 7.80 0.72
CA GLN A 21 -2.20 8.94 1.62
C GLN A 21 -0.86 9.48 2.05
N GLY A 22 0.22 8.78 1.73
CA GLY A 22 1.57 9.20 2.06
C GLY A 22 2.47 8.02 2.38
N GLU A 23 3.74 8.34 2.51
CA GLU A 23 4.76 7.34 2.83
C GLU A 23 4.56 6.81 4.25
N ARG A 24 4.77 5.51 4.44
CA ARG A 24 4.63 4.87 5.76
C ARG A 24 5.73 3.84 5.97
N ASN A 25 6.19 3.70 7.21
CA ASN A 25 7.09 2.61 7.56
C ASN A 25 6.27 1.38 7.98
N VAL A 26 6.97 0.27 8.19
CA VAL A 26 6.31 -1.02 8.47
C VAL A 26 5.50 -0.95 9.78
N SER A 27 6.05 -0.34 10.82
CA SER A 27 5.35 -0.21 12.10
C SER A 27 4.05 0.57 11.96
N GLU A 28 4.08 1.64 11.19
CA GLU A 28 2.88 2.44 10.92
C GLU A 28 1.83 1.62 10.18
N LEU A 29 2.26 0.84 9.20
CA LEU A 29 1.33 0.00 8.45
C LEU A 29 0.70 -1.07 9.32
N GLU A 30 1.48 -1.68 10.23
CA GLU A 30 0.93 -2.63 11.17
C GLU A 30 -0.16 -2.01 12.04
N GLN A 31 0.12 -0.82 12.59
CA GLN A 31 -0.82 -0.15 13.47
C GLN A 31 -2.07 0.31 12.74
N LEU A 32 -1.89 0.87 11.54
CA LEU A 32 -3.01 1.45 10.79
C LEU A 32 -3.92 0.39 10.20
N LEU A 33 -3.36 -0.73 9.77
CA LEU A 33 -4.13 -1.73 9.01
C LEU A 33 -4.41 -3.00 9.79
N GLY A 34 -3.69 -3.24 10.89
CA GLY A 34 -3.88 -4.46 11.67
C GLY A 34 -3.40 -5.72 10.96
N ILE A 35 -2.62 -5.58 9.90
CA ILE A 35 -2.04 -6.73 9.20
C ILE A 35 -0.77 -7.14 9.94
N GLN A 36 -0.75 -8.36 10.43
CA GLN A 36 0.36 -8.85 11.24
C GLN A 36 1.42 -9.53 10.39
N GLN A 37 2.63 -9.66 10.97
CA GLN A 37 3.68 -10.44 10.36
C GLN A 37 3.36 -11.94 10.47
N PRO A 38 3.77 -12.78 9.54
CA PRO A 38 4.61 -12.44 8.37
C PRO A 38 3.82 -11.95 7.16
N THR A 39 2.51 -11.90 7.23
CA THR A 39 1.65 -11.53 6.10
C THR A 39 2.00 -10.15 5.56
N LEU A 40 2.20 -9.17 6.46
CA LEU A 40 2.51 -7.80 6.03
C LEU A 40 3.77 -7.76 5.16
N SER A 41 4.86 -8.37 5.63
CA SER A 41 6.11 -8.39 4.86
C SER A 41 5.96 -9.12 3.55
N GLN A 42 5.20 -10.20 3.52
CA GLN A 42 4.97 -10.96 2.29
C GLN A 42 4.23 -10.12 1.25
N GLN A 43 3.21 -9.40 1.67
CA GLN A 43 2.43 -8.57 0.75
C GLN A 43 3.23 -7.35 0.27
N LEU A 44 4.02 -6.75 1.15
CA LEU A 44 4.90 -5.66 0.74
C LEU A 44 5.94 -6.13 -0.27
N ALA A 45 6.47 -7.34 -0.09
CA ALA A 45 7.43 -7.90 -1.03
C ALA A 45 6.80 -8.12 -2.41
N VAL A 46 5.56 -8.59 -2.47
CA VAL A 46 4.83 -8.74 -3.73
C VAL A 46 4.68 -7.39 -4.43
N LEU A 47 4.22 -6.37 -3.69
CA LEU A 47 4.03 -5.04 -4.26
C LEU A 47 5.33 -4.46 -4.79
N ARG A 48 6.42 -4.67 -4.06
CA ARG A 48 7.73 -4.18 -4.47
C ARG A 48 8.24 -4.91 -5.71
N ARG A 49 8.09 -6.22 -5.75
CA ARG A 49 8.49 -7.02 -6.91
C ARG A 49 7.73 -6.62 -8.16
N GLU A 50 6.46 -6.26 -8.02
CA GLU A 50 5.63 -5.84 -9.14
C GLU A 50 5.86 -4.38 -9.54
N GLY A 51 6.74 -3.68 -8.85
CA GLY A 51 7.07 -2.30 -9.19
C GLY A 51 6.01 -1.28 -8.80
N LEU A 52 5.11 -1.64 -7.91
CA LEU A 52 4.03 -0.75 -7.48
C LEU A 52 4.43 0.14 -6.32
N VAL A 53 5.37 -0.31 -5.51
CA VAL A 53 5.90 0.46 -4.39
C VAL A 53 7.42 0.49 -4.45
N ALA A 54 7.99 1.53 -3.85
CA ALA A 54 9.43 1.67 -3.67
C ALA A 54 9.71 1.94 -2.21
N THR A 55 10.96 1.73 -1.82
CA THR A 55 11.38 1.90 -0.44
C THR A 55 12.50 2.90 -0.33
N ARG A 56 12.60 3.53 0.83
CA ARG A 56 13.80 4.26 1.22
C ARG A 56 14.14 3.92 2.66
N ARG A 57 15.41 3.97 2.97
CA ARG A 57 15.87 3.65 4.31
C ARG A 57 16.22 4.93 5.06
N GLU A 58 15.77 5.00 6.30
CA GLU A 58 16.12 6.10 7.19
C GLU A 58 16.47 5.51 8.54
N GLY A 59 17.77 5.41 8.82
CA GLY A 59 18.24 4.73 10.01
C GLY A 59 17.86 3.25 9.97
N LYS A 60 17.14 2.79 10.97
CA LYS A 60 16.69 1.39 11.06
C LYS A 60 15.32 1.18 10.42
N GLN A 61 14.72 2.24 9.89
CA GLN A 61 13.37 2.18 9.36
C GLN A 61 13.37 2.10 7.85
N ILE A 62 12.46 1.29 7.33
CA ILE A 62 12.22 1.19 5.89
C ILE A 62 10.86 1.81 5.63
N HIS A 63 10.84 2.83 4.78
CA HIS A 63 9.62 3.53 4.40
C HIS A 63 9.19 3.08 3.02
N TYR A 64 7.89 2.87 2.86
CA TYR A 64 7.28 2.45 1.61
C TYR A 64 6.44 3.57 1.03
N ARG A 65 6.45 3.69 -0.30
CA ARG A 65 5.60 4.64 -1.01
C ARG A 65 5.18 4.03 -2.34
N ILE A 66 4.07 4.50 -2.89
CA ILE A 66 3.65 4.08 -4.22
C ILE A 66 4.60 4.73 -5.22
N SER A 67 5.20 3.92 -6.09
CA SER A 67 6.17 4.39 -7.08
C SER A 67 5.60 4.40 -8.51
N SER A 68 4.47 3.76 -8.73
CA SER A 68 3.83 3.72 -10.04
C SER A 68 2.83 4.87 -10.15
N PRO A 69 3.01 5.83 -11.09
CA PRO A 69 2.04 6.92 -11.25
C PRO A 69 0.65 6.41 -11.60
N GLU A 70 0.56 5.36 -12.40
CA GLU A 70 -0.72 4.76 -12.78
C GLU A 70 -1.40 4.15 -11.58
N ALA A 71 -0.64 3.42 -10.76
CA ALA A 71 -1.18 2.83 -9.54
C ALA A 71 -1.68 3.91 -8.59
N LEU A 72 -0.89 4.97 -8.42
CA LEU A 72 -1.29 6.06 -7.54
C LEU A 72 -2.61 6.70 -8.00
N ALA A 73 -2.74 6.95 -9.29
CA ALA A 73 -3.96 7.55 -9.85
C ALA A 73 -5.17 6.66 -9.61
N VAL A 74 -5.06 5.37 -9.89
CA VAL A 74 -6.15 4.43 -9.72
C VAL A 74 -6.53 4.29 -8.25
N ILE A 75 -5.54 4.11 -7.39
CA ILE A 75 -5.76 3.90 -5.96
C ILE A 75 -6.35 5.16 -5.32
N THR A 76 -5.86 6.33 -5.68
CA THR A 76 -6.42 7.59 -5.17
C THR A 76 -7.88 7.71 -5.53
N THR A 77 -8.24 7.36 -6.75
CA THR A 77 -9.63 7.38 -7.20
C THR A 77 -10.49 6.41 -6.40
N LEU A 78 -10.00 5.19 -6.21
CA LEU A 78 -10.72 4.19 -5.41
C LEU A 78 -10.88 4.64 -3.96
N TYR A 79 -9.84 5.22 -3.38
CA TYR A 79 -9.91 5.73 -2.01
C TYR A 79 -10.99 6.80 -1.90
N GLN A 80 -11.01 7.74 -2.82
CA GLN A 80 -12.01 8.82 -2.82
C GLN A 80 -13.43 8.28 -2.97
N LEU A 81 -13.61 7.28 -3.83
CA LEU A 81 -14.93 6.72 -4.09
C LEU A 81 -15.44 5.84 -2.97
N PHE A 82 -14.58 5.04 -2.36
CA PHE A 82 -15.03 3.97 -1.47
C PHE A 82 -14.60 4.13 -0.02
N CYS A 83 -13.50 4.79 0.25
CA CYS A 83 -13.02 4.96 1.62
C CYS A 83 -13.41 6.32 2.18
N GLU A 84 -13.10 7.38 1.44
CA GLU A 84 -13.38 8.75 1.89
C GLU A 84 -14.88 9.01 1.97
N ARG A 85 -15.62 8.66 0.93
CA ARG A 85 -17.06 8.85 0.89
C ARG A 85 -17.81 7.84 1.71
N GLY A 86 -17.25 6.65 1.85
CA GLY A 86 -17.86 5.58 2.62
C GLY A 86 -17.91 5.87 4.11
N GLN A 87 -17.22 6.91 4.55
CA GLN A 87 -17.25 7.30 5.95
C GLN A 87 -18.58 7.98 6.34
N ALA A 88 -19.30 8.42 5.37
CA ALA A 88 -20.57 9.12 5.63
C ALA A 88 -21.61 8.17 6.21
#